data_9f62163e9044aaa31f80e57c5a322563
#
_entry.id   9f62163e9044aaa31f80e57c5a322563
#
_cell.length_a   1.000
_cell.length_b   1.000
_cell.length_c   1.000
_cell.angle_alpha   90.00
_cell.angle_beta   90.00
_cell.angle_gamma   90.00
#
_symmetry.space_group_name_H-M   'P 1'
#
loop_
_entity.id
_entity.type
_entity.pdbx_description
1 polymer ?
#
loop_
_entity_poly.entity_id
_entity_poly.type
_entity_poly.pdbx_seq_one_letter_code
_entity_poly.pdbx_strand_id
1 'polypeptide(L)'
;LSCLVWLTVSCQESAQQQDHFTKQTPAEQGASLYSMHCGQCHGEDGQLGASGAKNLSTSQLSDAQIVQIIKNGKGAMPAMKALLETDENINLVVSHLKGLRR
;
A
#
# COMPACT_ATOMS: atom_id res chain seq x y z
N LEU A 1 25.37 9.77 55.73
CA LEU A 1 24.20 9.03 55.35
C LEU A 1 23.75 9.51 53.97
N SER A 2 24.18 8.84 52.91
CA SER A 2 23.83 9.20 51.54
C SER A 2 22.57 8.46 51.07
N CYS A 3 21.52 9.19 50.80
CA CYS A 3 20.35 8.68 50.10
C CYS A 3 20.69 8.58 48.60
N LEU A 4 20.93 7.37 48.14
CA LEU A 4 21.00 7.07 46.72
C LEU A 4 19.59 6.98 46.16
N VAL A 5 19.15 8.04 45.49
CA VAL A 5 17.92 8.02 44.74
C VAL A 5 18.23 7.35 43.39
N TRP A 6 17.78 6.14 43.24
CA TRP A 6 17.82 5.46 41.95
C TRP A 6 16.68 5.98 41.10
N LEU A 7 17.01 6.85 40.17
CA LEU A 7 16.09 7.25 39.13
C LEU A 7 16.03 6.10 38.10
N THR A 8 15.01 5.28 38.21
CA THR A 8 14.71 4.30 37.15
C THR A 8 14.05 5.07 36.02
N VAL A 9 14.80 5.35 34.97
CA VAL A 9 14.25 5.84 33.73
C VAL A 9 13.65 4.62 33.02
N SER A 10 12.34 4.48 33.08
CA SER A 10 11.64 3.46 32.31
C SER A 10 11.40 3.99 30.91
N CYS A 11 12.02 3.35 29.92
CA CYS A 11 11.75 3.62 28.52
C CYS A 11 10.37 3.04 28.16
N GLN A 12 9.35 3.91 28.05
CA GLN A 12 8.01 3.54 27.63
C GLN A 12 7.67 4.04 26.21
N GLU A 13 8.65 4.18 25.34
CA GLU A 13 8.42 4.77 24.01
C GLU A 13 8.03 3.77 22.92
N SER A 14 8.06 2.46 23.16
CA SER A 14 7.84 1.47 22.10
C SER A 14 6.38 1.09 21.87
N ALA A 15 5.47 1.42 22.80
CA ALA A 15 4.06 1.00 22.69
C ALA A 15 3.19 1.91 21.80
N GLN A 16 3.59 3.16 21.60
CA GLN A 16 2.77 4.14 20.85
C GLN A 16 2.94 4.06 19.33
N GLN A 17 4.05 3.53 18.83
CA GLN A 17 4.27 3.41 17.39
C GLN A 17 3.54 2.21 16.77
N GLN A 18 3.24 1.18 17.52
CA GLN A 18 2.49 0.02 17.03
C GLN A 18 0.99 0.29 16.88
N ASP A 19 0.41 1.14 17.72
CA ASP A 19 -1.00 1.49 17.65
C ASP A 19 -1.34 2.33 16.41
N HIS A 20 -0.39 3.07 15.88
CA HIS A 20 -0.60 3.88 14.68
C HIS A 20 -0.68 3.02 13.42
N PHE A 21 0.06 1.91 13.36
CA PHE A 21 0.08 1.00 12.23
C PHE A 21 -1.19 0.14 12.15
N THR A 22 -1.79 -0.21 13.31
CA THR A 22 -3.00 -1.04 13.37
C THR A 22 -4.31 -0.27 13.17
N LYS A 23 -4.24 1.07 13.09
CA LYS A 23 -5.43 1.94 12.97
C LYS A 23 -5.59 2.58 11.59
N GLN A 24 -4.89 2.09 10.56
CA GLN A 24 -5.08 2.59 9.21
C GLN A 24 -6.50 2.30 8.72
N THR A 25 -7.12 3.30 8.10
CA THR A 25 -8.39 3.11 7.40
C THR A 25 -8.17 2.22 6.17
N PRO A 26 -9.23 1.59 5.64
CA PRO A 26 -9.11 0.85 4.37
C PRO A 26 -8.52 1.68 3.23
N ALA A 27 -8.88 2.96 3.13
CA ALA A 27 -8.33 3.86 2.13
C ALA A 27 -6.82 4.06 2.32
N GLU A 28 -6.36 4.25 3.54
CA GLU A 28 -4.95 4.38 3.87
C GLU A 28 -4.18 3.09 3.61
N GLN A 29 -4.77 1.93 3.93
CA GLN A 29 -4.18 0.62 3.65
C GLN A 29 -4.02 0.40 2.15
N GLY A 30 -5.05 0.72 1.36
CA GLY A 30 -4.99 0.63 -0.10
C GLY A 30 -3.92 1.54 -0.70
N ALA A 31 -3.82 2.76 -0.20
CA ALA A 31 -2.78 3.71 -0.64
C ALA A 31 -1.38 3.20 -0.30
N SER A 32 -1.17 2.64 0.89
CA SER A 32 0.12 2.08 1.30
C SER A 32 0.52 0.88 0.45
N LEU A 33 -0.40 -0.05 0.21
CA LEU A 33 -0.15 -1.21 -0.64
C LEU A 33 0.16 -0.80 -2.09
N TYR A 34 -0.58 0.16 -2.62
CA TYR A 34 -0.32 0.72 -3.93
C TYR A 34 1.06 1.35 -4.01
N SER A 35 1.40 2.22 -3.09
CA SER A 35 2.70 2.90 -3.06
C SER A 35 3.85 1.89 -3.02
N MET A 36 3.72 0.85 -2.21
CA MET A 36 4.74 -0.16 -2.00
C MET A 36 4.93 -1.08 -3.23
N HIS A 37 3.86 -1.50 -3.89
CA HIS A 37 3.91 -2.53 -4.93
C HIS A 37 3.65 -2.03 -6.34
N CYS A 38 3.04 -0.88 -6.51
CA CYS A 38 2.61 -0.37 -7.81
C CYS A 38 3.26 0.96 -8.17
N GLY A 39 3.57 1.77 -7.16
CA GLY A 39 4.01 3.16 -7.33
C GLY A 39 5.32 3.32 -8.09
N GLN A 40 6.24 2.36 -8.03
CA GLN A 40 7.53 2.46 -8.73
C GLN A 40 7.36 2.56 -10.24
N CYS A 41 6.40 1.84 -10.80
CA CYS A 41 6.14 1.85 -12.24
C CYS A 41 5.02 2.81 -12.64
N HIS A 42 3.95 2.83 -11.84
CA HIS A 42 2.76 3.61 -12.17
C HIS A 42 2.78 5.04 -11.60
N GLY A 43 3.57 5.30 -10.56
CA GLY A 43 3.64 6.60 -9.87
C GLY A 43 2.49 6.79 -8.89
N GLU A 44 2.61 7.78 -8.03
CA GLU A 44 1.60 8.08 -7.01
C GLU A 44 0.26 8.51 -7.61
N ASP A 45 0.28 9.15 -8.77
CA ASP A 45 -0.91 9.58 -9.51
C ASP A 45 -1.33 8.60 -10.63
N GLY A 46 -0.61 7.49 -10.79
CA GLY A 46 -0.87 6.50 -11.83
C GLY A 46 -0.38 6.87 -13.22
N GLN A 47 0.35 7.96 -13.39
CA GLN A 47 0.70 8.52 -14.70
C GLN A 47 2.20 8.42 -15.04
N LEU A 48 3.01 7.80 -14.19
CA LEU A 48 4.47 7.80 -14.37
C LEU A 48 4.93 7.08 -15.64
N GLY A 49 4.33 5.93 -15.95
CA GLY A 49 4.65 5.20 -17.18
C GLY A 49 6.04 4.56 -17.22
N ALA A 50 6.68 4.31 -16.07
CA ALA A 50 7.98 3.65 -16.02
C ALA A 50 7.88 2.23 -16.56
N SER A 51 8.87 1.80 -17.34
CA SER A 51 8.91 0.46 -17.97
C SER A 51 7.70 0.15 -18.85
N GLY A 52 7.07 1.17 -19.43
CA GLY A 52 5.88 1.02 -20.27
C GLY A 52 4.58 0.82 -19.50
N ALA A 53 4.57 1.11 -18.20
CA ALA A 53 3.37 0.99 -17.37
C ALA A 53 2.23 1.85 -17.91
N LYS A 54 1.02 1.28 -17.91
CA LYS A 54 -0.17 1.98 -18.39
C LYS A 54 -0.53 3.15 -17.49
N ASN A 55 -1.09 4.20 -18.09
CA ASN A 55 -1.65 5.32 -17.34
C ASN A 55 -2.94 4.89 -16.65
N LEU A 56 -2.91 4.82 -15.34
CA LEU A 56 -4.06 4.36 -14.55
C LEU A 56 -5.14 5.43 -14.41
N SER A 57 -4.79 6.71 -14.56
CA SER A 57 -5.74 7.81 -14.44
C SER A 57 -6.78 7.81 -15.57
N THR A 58 -6.47 7.22 -16.72
CA THR A 58 -7.36 7.14 -17.87
C THR A 58 -7.90 5.73 -18.11
N SER A 59 -7.62 4.79 -17.22
CA SER A 59 -8.06 3.40 -17.35
C SER A 59 -9.59 3.31 -17.29
N GLN A 60 -10.16 2.51 -18.20
CA GLN A 60 -11.59 2.20 -18.24
C GLN A 60 -11.88 0.74 -17.93
N LEU A 61 -10.89 0.02 -17.41
CA LEU A 61 -11.05 -1.38 -17.06
C LEU A 61 -12.07 -1.56 -15.92
N SER A 62 -12.82 -2.64 -15.97
CA SER A 62 -13.70 -3.04 -14.87
C SER A 62 -12.87 -3.51 -13.67
N ASP A 63 -13.49 -3.53 -12.49
CA ASP A 63 -12.85 -4.05 -11.29
C ASP A 63 -12.36 -5.48 -11.51
N ALA A 64 -13.18 -6.33 -12.13
CA ALA A 64 -12.80 -7.72 -12.41
C ALA A 64 -11.58 -7.82 -13.33
N GLN A 65 -11.50 -6.98 -14.36
CA GLN A 65 -10.34 -6.93 -15.25
C GLN A 65 -9.08 -6.48 -14.51
N ILE A 66 -9.19 -5.47 -13.66
CA ILE A 66 -8.08 -4.98 -12.85
C ILE A 66 -7.58 -6.08 -11.91
N VAL A 67 -8.49 -6.76 -11.22
CA VAL A 67 -8.15 -7.87 -10.32
C VAL A 67 -7.36 -8.95 -11.06
N GLN A 68 -7.80 -9.34 -12.25
CA GLN A 68 -7.10 -10.36 -13.04
C GLN A 68 -5.69 -9.92 -13.43
N ILE A 69 -5.52 -8.66 -13.84
CA ILE A 69 -4.20 -8.13 -14.21
C ILE A 69 -3.28 -8.08 -12.99
N ILE A 70 -3.78 -7.64 -11.84
CA ILE A 70 -2.99 -7.61 -10.60
C ILE A 70 -2.55 -9.01 -10.21
N LYS A 71 -3.47 -9.98 -10.23
CA LYS A 71 -3.16 -11.36 -9.82
C LYS A 71 -2.17 -12.03 -10.75
N ASN A 72 -2.35 -11.90 -12.05
CA ASN A 72 -1.66 -12.71 -13.05
C ASN A 72 -0.55 -11.97 -13.78
N GLY A 73 -0.51 -10.64 -13.68
CA GLY A 73 0.38 -9.81 -14.48
C GLY A 73 -0.10 -9.65 -15.91
N LYS A 74 0.57 -8.78 -16.65
CA LYS A 74 0.31 -8.57 -18.08
C LYS A 74 1.53 -7.92 -18.72
N GLY A 75 2.07 -8.56 -19.76
CA GLY A 75 3.28 -8.04 -20.42
C GLY A 75 4.44 -7.91 -19.44
N ALA A 76 5.01 -6.72 -19.35
CA ALA A 76 6.12 -6.44 -18.41
C ALA A 76 5.67 -6.33 -16.95
N MET A 77 4.37 -6.17 -16.68
CA MET A 77 3.85 -6.10 -15.33
C MET A 77 3.85 -7.50 -14.71
N PRO A 78 4.56 -7.68 -13.58
CA PRO A 78 4.58 -8.99 -12.92
C PRO A 78 3.27 -9.30 -12.20
N ALA A 79 3.02 -10.57 -11.94
CA ALA A 79 1.92 -11.02 -11.11
C ALA A 79 2.14 -10.59 -9.66
N MET A 80 1.13 -10.00 -9.04
CA MET A 80 1.22 -9.43 -7.69
C MET A 80 0.47 -10.26 -6.63
N LYS A 81 -0.14 -11.37 -7.02
CA LYS A 81 -0.95 -12.20 -6.12
C LYS A 81 -0.19 -12.60 -4.85
N ALA A 82 1.06 -13.06 -5.00
CA ALA A 82 1.86 -13.50 -3.86
C ALA A 82 2.27 -12.34 -2.94
N LEU A 83 2.54 -11.17 -3.51
CA LEU A 83 2.95 -9.99 -2.74
C LEU A 83 1.79 -9.36 -1.98
N LEU A 84 0.61 -9.35 -2.55
CA LEU A 84 -0.59 -8.79 -1.90
C LEU A 84 -1.24 -9.78 -0.94
N GLU A 85 -0.98 -11.08 -1.10
CA GLU A 85 -1.35 -12.17 -0.21
C GLU A 85 -2.84 -12.51 -0.17
N THR A 86 -3.73 -11.53 -0.03
CA THR A 86 -5.16 -11.76 0.16
C THR A 86 -6.00 -11.03 -0.89
N ASP A 87 -7.18 -11.56 -1.17
CA ASP A 87 -8.16 -10.89 -2.04
C ASP A 87 -8.60 -9.55 -1.46
N GLU A 88 -8.68 -9.44 -0.13
CA GLU A 88 -8.99 -8.19 0.54
C GLU A 88 -7.97 -7.11 0.22
N ASN A 89 -6.67 -7.42 0.31
CA ASN A 89 -5.61 -6.49 -0.04
C ASN A 89 -5.68 -6.07 -1.51
N ILE A 90 -5.96 -7.02 -2.41
CA ILE A 90 -6.15 -6.72 -3.84
C ILE A 90 -7.31 -5.76 -4.02
N ASN A 91 -8.43 -5.99 -3.35
CA ASN A 91 -9.60 -5.11 -3.44
C ASN A 91 -9.33 -3.70 -2.88
N LEU A 92 -8.53 -3.60 -1.83
CA LEU A 92 -8.09 -2.29 -1.30
C LEU A 92 -7.27 -1.52 -2.34
N VAL A 93 -6.38 -2.19 -3.04
CA VAL A 93 -5.61 -1.59 -4.14
C VAL A 93 -6.52 -1.17 -5.28
N VAL A 94 -7.47 -2.00 -5.68
CA VAL A 94 -8.45 -1.67 -6.74
C VAL A 94 -9.22 -0.40 -6.38
N SER A 95 -9.70 -0.29 -5.15
CA SER A 95 -10.39 0.92 -4.67
C SER A 95 -9.51 2.15 -4.77
N HIS A 96 -8.24 2.03 -4.40
CA HIS A 96 -7.28 3.13 -4.51
C HIS A 96 -7.07 3.54 -5.98
N LEU A 97 -6.90 2.58 -6.88
CA LEU A 97 -6.74 2.83 -8.32
C LEU A 97 -7.93 3.59 -8.89
N LYS A 98 -9.13 3.25 -8.48
CA LYS A 98 -10.34 3.94 -8.95
C LYS A 98 -10.36 5.40 -8.53
N GLY A 99 -9.78 5.71 -7.38
CA GLY A 99 -9.62 7.08 -6.91
C GLY A 99 -8.61 7.90 -7.72
N LEU A 100 -7.72 7.26 -8.48
CA LEU A 100 -6.76 7.94 -9.36
C LEU A 100 -7.35 8.35 -10.70
N ARG A 101 -8.53 7.85 -11.06
CA ARG A 101 -9.18 8.16 -12.35
C ARG A 101 -9.60 9.61 -12.42
N ARG A 102 -9.46 10.15 -13.63
CA ARG A 102 -9.84 11.53 -13.95
C ARG A 102 -10.90 11.56 -15.04
#